data_1f5f05ace039f9d5428969b522c1e1b7
#
_entry.id   1f5f05ace039f9d5428969b522c1e1b7
#
_cell.length_a   1.000
_cell.length_b   1.000
_cell.length_c   1.000
_cell.angle_alpha   90.00
_cell.angle_beta   90.00
_cell.angle_gamma   90.00
#
_symmetry.space_group_name_H-M   'P 1'
#
loop_
_entity.id
_entity.type
_entity.pdbx_description
1 polymer ?
#
loop_
_entity_poly.entity_id
_entity_poly.type
_entity_poly.pdbx_seq_one_letter_code
_entity_poly.pdbx_strand_id
1 'polypeptide(L)'
;MPDLNPVVYHGRIPKEAKLLRVVRTLMSGTNPADAVIALTDVYTGTNDFTTAQDAKTKMNNWAGGTANFFPHVALHDFEAWLLPYWDRILQLAKHRQAAPGAPETINHTNPPSRIIEEVFKRGGCRDNYSKERDAKRILSGQDLAPSINSCPELKAFVNRILGLCGGQLI
;
A
#
# COMPACT_ATOMS: atom_id res chain seq x y z
N MET A 1 18.07 12.97 9.01
CA MET A 1 16.90 12.45 8.29
C MET A 1 16.96 10.96 8.39
N PRO A 2 15.89 10.23 8.74
CA PRO A 2 15.94 8.79 8.76
C PRO A 2 16.24 8.26 7.34
N ASP A 3 17.03 7.21 7.27
CA ASP A 3 17.37 6.56 6.00
C ASP A 3 16.32 5.47 5.71
N LEU A 4 15.56 5.62 4.62
CA LEU A 4 14.54 4.66 4.21
C LEU A 4 15.08 3.82 3.06
N ASN A 5 15.33 2.55 3.33
CA ASN A 5 15.84 1.58 2.36
C ASN A 5 14.73 0.62 1.89
N PRO A 6 13.99 0.92 0.80
CA PRO A 6 12.92 0.06 0.33
C PRO A 6 13.47 -1.24 -0.29
N VAL A 7 12.93 -2.38 0.16
CA VAL A 7 13.15 -3.70 -0.44
C VAL A 7 11.88 -4.11 -1.17
N VAL A 8 11.92 -4.11 -2.50
CA VAL A 8 10.75 -4.37 -3.33
C VAL A 8 10.65 -5.84 -3.69
N TYR A 9 9.47 -6.41 -3.50
CA TYR A 9 9.12 -7.76 -3.96
C TYR A 9 8.09 -7.66 -5.09
N HIS A 10 8.43 -8.24 -6.24
CA HIS A 10 7.48 -8.31 -7.35
C HIS A 10 6.39 -9.35 -7.04
N GLY A 11 5.18 -8.87 -6.80
CA GLY A 11 3.98 -9.63 -6.54
C GLY A 11 3.61 -9.75 -5.08
N ARG A 12 4.37 -10.46 -4.24
CA ARG A 12 3.98 -10.72 -2.84
C ARG A 12 5.17 -10.66 -1.92
N ILE A 13 4.92 -10.22 -0.70
CA ILE A 13 5.93 -10.33 0.35
C ILE A 13 6.23 -11.81 0.62
N PRO A 14 7.46 -12.13 1.04
CA PRO A 14 7.79 -13.47 1.50
C PRO A 14 6.88 -13.92 2.64
N LYS A 15 6.62 -15.22 2.73
CA LYS A 15 5.79 -15.81 3.79
C LYS A 15 6.64 -16.65 4.73
N GLU A 16 6.13 -16.86 5.95
CA GLU A 16 6.67 -17.82 6.93
C GLU A 16 8.20 -17.69 7.12
N ALA A 17 8.91 -18.79 7.08
CA ALA A 17 10.35 -18.83 7.29
C ALA A 17 11.15 -17.92 6.35
N LYS A 18 10.61 -17.63 5.16
CA LYS A 18 11.26 -16.69 4.22
C LYS A 18 11.16 -15.25 4.72
N LEU A 19 10.01 -14.83 5.26
CA LEU A 19 9.86 -13.51 5.85
C LEU A 19 10.76 -13.36 7.07
N LEU A 20 10.77 -14.36 7.96
CA LEU A 20 11.64 -14.35 9.12
C LEU A 20 13.12 -14.19 8.74
N ARG A 21 13.56 -14.90 7.70
CA ARG A 21 14.93 -14.78 7.19
C ARG A 21 15.23 -13.37 6.70
N VAL A 22 14.33 -12.78 5.92
CA VAL A 22 14.49 -11.40 5.41
C VAL A 22 14.58 -10.42 6.57
N VAL A 23 13.65 -10.47 7.52
CA VAL A 23 13.63 -9.59 8.69
C VAL A 23 14.94 -9.71 9.48
N ARG A 24 15.38 -10.93 9.77
CA ARG A 24 16.66 -11.17 10.47
C ARG A 24 17.84 -10.61 9.70
N THR A 25 17.92 -10.84 8.40
CA THR A 25 19.01 -10.32 7.55
C THR A 25 19.05 -8.79 7.58
N LEU A 26 17.90 -8.12 7.50
CA LEU A 26 17.83 -6.66 7.54
C LEU A 26 18.23 -6.09 8.91
N MET A 27 17.89 -6.79 10.00
CA MET A 27 18.15 -6.32 11.37
C MET A 27 19.50 -6.76 11.95
N SER A 28 20.24 -7.67 11.31
CA SER A 28 21.52 -8.19 11.82
C SER A 28 22.67 -8.14 10.81
N GLY A 29 22.47 -7.47 9.66
CA GLY A 29 23.51 -7.32 8.62
C GLY A 29 24.63 -6.35 9.01
N THR A 30 25.52 -6.07 8.08
CA THR A 30 26.64 -5.11 8.28
C THR A 30 26.17 -3.67 8.50
N ASN A 31 24.98 -3.33 8.04
CA ASN A 31 24.30 -2.06 8.30
C ASN A 31 22.86 -2.39 8.78
N PRO A 32 22.68 -2.75 10.06
CA PRO A 32 21.41 -3.21 10.56
C PRO A 32 20.35 -2.09 10.56
N ALA A 33 19.14 -2.42 10.13
CA ALA A 33 18.01 -1.52 10.24
C ALA A 33 17.50 -1.47 11.69
N ASP A 34 17.19 -0.28 12.18
CA ASP A 34 16.59 -0.07 13.51
C ASP A 34 15.15 -0.63 13.59
N ALA A 35 14.46 -0.66 12.46
CA ALA A 35 13.11 -1.18 12.32
C ALA A 35 12.85 -1.72 10.91
N VAL A 36 11.96 -2.68 10.80
CA VAL A 36 11.47 -3.21 9.51
C VAL A 36 9.97 -2.99 9.43
N ILE A 37 9.53 -2.29 8.41
CA ILE A 37 8.10 -2.14 8.10
C ILE A 37 7.80 -3.04 6.90
N ALA A 38 6.88 -3.97 7.06
CA ALA A 38 6.35 -4.78 5.96
C ALA A 38 5.04 -4.18 5.47
N LEU A 39 4.90 -3.95 4.16
CA LEU A 39 3.68 -3.46 3.53
C LEU A 39 3.27 -4.43 2.43
N THR A 40 1.99 -4.86 2.45
CA THR A 40 1.41 -5.73 1.42
C THR A 40 -0.04 -5.38 1.15
N ASP A 41 -0.53 -5.72 -0.05
CA ASP A 41 -1.96 -5.70 -0.33
C ASP A 41 -2.67 -6.82 0.45
N VAL A 42 -3.90 -6.58 0.92
CA VAL A 42 -4.76 -7.65 1.48
C VAL A 42 -5.30 -8.51 0.36
N TYR A 43 -5.73 -7.87 -0.74
CA TYR A 43 -6.18 -8.57 -1.93
C TYR A 43 -4.99 -8.94 -2.83
N THR A 44 -4.54 -10.17 -2.69
CA THR A 44 -3.38 -10.69 -3.43
C THR A 44 -3.77 -11.61 -4.59
N GLY A 45 -5.07 -11.69 -4.94
CA GLY A 45 -5.57 -12.68 -5.87
C GLY A 45 -5.52 -14.12 -5.35
N THR A 46 -5.29 -14.29 -4.06
CA THR A 46 -5.32 -15.58 -3.33
C THR A 46 -6.03 -15.39 -1.99
N ASN A 47 -6.40 -16.50 -1.37
CA ASN A 47 -7.03 -16.52 -0.03
C ASN A 47 -6.00 -16.47 1.11
N ASP A 48 -4.88 -15.80 0.92
CA ASP A 48 -3.83 -15.72 1.93
C ASP A 48 -4.27 -14.92 3.16
N PHE A 49 -5.01 -13.83 2.91
CA PHE A 49 -5.50 -12.93 3.94
C PHE A 49 -7.00 -12.71 3.75
N THR A 50 -7.73 -12.72 4.86
CA THR A 50 -9.17 -12.46 4.88
C THR A 50 -9.51 -11.02 5.28
N THR A 51 -8.67 -10.42 6.11
CA THR A 51 -8.82 -9.04 6.61
C THR A 51 -7.46 -8.38 6.80
N ALA A 52 -7.46 -7.07 6.97
CA ALA A 52 -6.26 -6.32 7.36
C ALA A 52 -5.63 -6.86 8.65
N GLN A 53 -6.46 -7.16 9.65
CA GLN A 53 -5.98 -7.68 10.93
C GLN A 53 -5.43 -9.10 10.80
N ASP A 54 -6.05 -9.96 10.01
CA ASP A 54 -5.54 -11.31 9.73
C ASP A 54 -4.16 -11.24 9.06
N ALA A 55 -4.00 -10.36 8.07
CA ALA A 55 -2.73 -10.15 7.39
C ALA A 55 -1.63 -9.70 8.36
N LYS A 56 -1.90 -8.68 9.18
CA LYS A 56 -0.95 -8.18 10.18
C LYS A 56 -0.57 -9.25 11.20
N THR A 57 -1.54 -10.02 11.68
CA THR A 57 -1.32 -11.12 12.63
C THR A 57 -0.45 -12.20 12.02
N LYS A 58 -0.75 -12.65 10.80
CA LYS A 58 0.05 -13.66 10.10
C LYS A 58 1.49 -13.18 9.85
N MET A 59 1.66 -11.95 9.35
CA MET A 59 3.00 -11.38 9.13
C MET A 59 3.81 -11.31 10.42
N ASN A 60 3.17 -10.92 11.52
CA ASN A 60 3.83 -10.86 12.83
C ASN A 60 4.28 -12.25 13.31
N ASN A 61 3.41 -13.25 13.16
CA ASN A 61 3.72 -14.64 13.47
C ASN A 61 4.85 -15.17 12.59
N TRP A 62 4.84 -14.89 11.29
CA TRP A 62 5.90 -15.28 10.35
C TRP A 62 7.24 -14.61 10.68
N ALA A 63 7.22 -13.37 11.16
CA ALA A 63 8.41 -12.67 11.63
C ALA A 63 8.89 -13.16 13.01
N GLY A 64 8.21 -14.15 13.62
CA GLY A 64 8.59 -14.73 14.91
C GLY A 64 8.45 -13.77 16.09
N GLY A 65 7.54 -12.80 16.02
CA GLY A 65 7.39 -11.77 17.06
C GLY A 65 8.63 -10.89 17.24
N THR A 66 9.42 -10.73 16.17
CA THR A 66 10.64 -9.91 16.19
C THR A 66 10.31 -8.49 16.64
N ALA A 67 11.01 -7.97 17.65
CA ALA A 67 10.90 -6.59 18.08
C ALA A 67 11.25 -5.64 16.91
N ASN A 68 10.59 -4.49 16.86
CA ASN A 68 10.76 -3.50 15.79
C ASN A 68 10.41 -4.01 14.37
N PHE A 69 9.62 -5.08 14.26
CA PHE A 69 8.94 -5.47 13.03
C PHE A 69 7.50 -4.96 13.05
N PHE A 70 7.09 -4.24 12.02
CA PHE A 70 5.79 -3.56 11.95
C PHE A 70 5.05 -3.94 10.66
N PRO A 71 4.07 -4.85 10.73
CA PRO A 71 3.25 -5.22 9.58
C PRO A 71 2.19 -4.16 9.28
N HIS A 72 2.11 -3.74 8.03
CA HIS A 72 1.10 -2.83 7.49
C HIS A 72 0.49 -3.40 6.21
N VAL A 73 -0.68 -2.93 5.86
CA VAL A 73 -1.42 -3.37 4.68
C VAL A 73 -1.97 -2.18 3.89
N ALA A 74 -2.07 -2.34 2.57
CA ALA A 74 -3.00 -1.59 1.77
C ALA A 74 -4.30 -2.38 1.71
N LEU A 75 -5.40 -1.83 2.23
CA LEU A 75 -6.66 -2.57 2.32
C LEU A 75 -7.29 -2.64 0.93
N HIS A 76 -7.50 -3.88 0.49
CA HIS A 76 -7.68 -4.42 -0.83
C HIS A 76 -6.40 -4.36 -1.66
N ASP A 77 -6.05 -3.23 -2.23
CA ASP A 77 -4.79 -3.00 -2.94
C ASP A 77 -4.32 -1.55 -2.77
N PHE A 78 -3.08 -1.29 -3.17
CA PHE A 78 -2.46 0.04 -3.08
C PHE A 78 -3.30 1.12 -3.78
N GLU A 79 -4.02 0.78 -4.82
CA GLU A 79 -4.82 1.73 -5.59
C GLU A 79 -5.98 2.32 -4.79
N ALA A 80 -6.39 1.73 -3.67
CA ALA A 80 -7.31 2.35 -2.72
C ALA A 80 -6.82 3.73 -2.29
N TRP A 81 -5.52 3.87 -2.08
CA TRP A 81 -4.90 5.13 -1.66
C TRP A 81 -4.86 6.20 -2.74
N LEU A 82 -5.13 5.84 -4.00
CA LEU A 82 -5.21 6.76 -5.13
C LEU A 82 -6.64 7.29 -5.36
N LEU A 83 -7.67 6.59 -4.89
CA LEU A 83 -9.07 6.95 -5.14
C LEU A 83 -9.47 8.33 -4.64
N PRO A 84 -8.92 8.89 -3.53
CA PRO A 84 -9.19 10.26 -3.12
C PRO A 84 -8.80 11.33 -4.14
N TYR A 85 -7.97 10.99 -5.12
CA TYR A 85 -7.59 11.87 -6.23
C TYR A 85 -8.41 11.56 -7.50
N TRP A 86 -9.70 11.27 -7.33
CA TRP A 86 -10.56 10.81 -8.42
C TRP A 86 -10.59 11.76 -9.60
N ASP A 87 -10.68 13.07 -9.36
CA ASP A 87 -10.68 14.08 -10.42
C ASP A 87 -9.38 14.02 -11.25
N ARG A 88 -8.26 13.78 -10.59
CA ARG A 88 -6.97 13.62 -11.28
C ARG A 88 -6.94 12.34 -12.11
N ILE A 89 -7.48 11.24 -11.59
CA ILE A 89 -7.64 9.98 -12.33
C ILE A 89 -8.48 10.21 -13.59
N LEU A 90 -9.62 10.86 -13.46
CA LEU A 90 -10.52 11.16 -14.59
C LEU A 90 -9.86 12.06 -15.64
N GLN A 91 -9.11 13.07 -15.19
CA GLN A 91 -8.35 13.94 -16.09
C GLN A 91 -7.33 13.17 -16.92
N LEU A 92 -6.55 12.30 -16.25
CA LEU A 92 -5.54 11.46 -16.92
C LEU A 92 -6.16 10.44 -17.86
N ALA A 93 -7.28 9.85 -17.47
CA ALA A 93 -8.03 8.88 -18.25
C ALA A 93 -8.85 9.52 -19.38
N LYS A 94 -9.04 10.85 -19.38
CA LYS A 94 -9.92 11.58 -20.30
C LYS A 94 -11.35 11.04 -20.28
N HIS A 95 -11.84 10.67 -19.10
CA HIS A 95 -13.16 10.07 -18.88
C HIS A 95 -13.94 10.85 -17.83
N ARG A 96 -15.25 10.63 -17.77
CA ARG A 96 -16.12 11.18 -16.73
C ARG A 96 -16.94 10.07 -16.11
N GLN A 97 -16.84 9.93 -14.81
CA GLN A 97 -17.57 8.93 -14.02
C GLN A 97 -17.65 9.42 -12.58
N ALA A 98 -18.73 9.07 -11.87
CA ALA A 98 -18.84 9.34 -10.44
C ALA A 98 -17.70 8.64 -9.68
N ALA A 99 -17.26 9.28 -8.60
CA ALA A 99 -16.27 8.67 -7.71
C ALA A 99 -16.83 7.35 -7.12
N PRO A 100 -16.00 6.33 -6.96
CA PRO A 100 -16.37 5.14 -6.19
C PRO A 100 -16.58 5.53 -4.73
N GLY A 101 -17.15 4.63 -3.94
CA GLY A 101 -17.36 4.84 -2.50
C GLY A 101 -16.05 5.03 -1.70
N ALA A 102 -16.14 4.95 -0.39
CA ALA A 102 -14.98 5.12 0.49
C ALA A 102 -13.86 4.10 0.14
N PRO A 103 -12.60 4.57 -0.02
CA PRO A 103 -11.53 3.79 -0.63
C PRO A 103 -11.30 2.41 -0.02
N GLU A 104 -11.25 2.32 1.31
CA GLU A 104 -10.95 1.07 2.01
C GLU A 104 -12.20 0.23 2.33
N THR A 105 -13.37 0.62 1.83
CA THR A 105 -14.63 -0.16 1.94
C THR A 105 -15.05 -0.80 0.62
N ILE A 106 -14.30 -0.56 -0.45
CA ILE A 106 -14.60 -1.10 -1.78
C ILE A 106 -14.37 -2.60 -1.82
N ASN A 107 -15.32 -3.31 -2.41
CA ASN A 107 -15.43 -4.75 -2.38
C ASN A 107 -14.30 -5.49 -3.12
N HIS A 108 -13.90 -6.66 -2.61
CA HIS A 108 -12.95 -7.59 -3.22
C HIS A 108 -13.29 -8.04 -4.64
N THR A 109 -14.57 -8.09 -5.01
CA THR A 109 -15.01 -8.51 -6.37
C THR A 109 -14.70 -7.46 -7.43
N ASN A 110 -14.56 -6.19 -7.04
CA ASN A 110 -14.17 -5.09 -7.90
C ASN A 110 -13.16 -4.19 -7.17
N PRO A 111 -11.89 -4.63 -7.05
CA PRO A 111 -10.88 -3.91 -6.29
C PRO A 111 -10.54 -2.56 -6.93
N PRO A 112 -9.99 -1.61 -6.16
CA PRO A 112 -9.62 -0.27 -6.62
C PRO A 112 -8.77 -0.26 -7.90
N SER A 113 -7.81 -1.18 -8.03
CA SER A 113 -7.00 -1.33 -9.24
C SER A 113 -7.85 -1.56 -10.49
N ARG A 114 -8.83 -2.47 -10.41
CA ARG A 114 -9.74 -2.76 -11.53
C ARG A 114 -10.62 -1.57 -11.88
N ILE A 115 -11.09 -0.82 -10.87
CA ILE A 115 -11.89 0.39 -11.08
C ILE A 115 -11.08 1.41 -11.88
N ILE A 116 -9.83 1.66 -11.50
CA ILE A 116 -8.94 2.60 -12.20
C ILE A 116 -8.64 2.09 -13.62
N GLU A 117 -8.31 0.81 -13.78
CA GLU A 117 -8.10 0.20 -15.11
C GLU A 117 -9.29 0.42 -16.05
N GLU A 118 -10.50 0.16 -15.56
CA GLU A 118 -11.72 0.35 -16.36
C GLU A 118 -11.91 1.79 -16.79
N VAL A 119 -11.63 2.76 -15.92
CA VAL A 119 -11.74 4.18 -16.23
C VAL A 119 -10.74 4.57 -17.33
N PHE A 120 -9.49 4.12 -17.24
CA PHE A 120 -8.49 4.37 -18.28
C PHE A 120 -8.87 3.71 -19.61
N LYS A 121 -9.40 2.49 -19.57
CA LYS A 121 -9.88 1.77 -20.76
C LYS A 121 -11.05 2.49 -21.43
N ARG A 122 -12.04 2.95 -20.65
CA ARG A 122 -13.21 3.69 -21.16
C ARG A 122 -12.83 5.05 -21.74
N GLY A 123 -11.82 5.71 -21.19
CA GLY A 123 -11.29 6.97 -21.70
C GLY A 123 -10.51 6.84 -23.01
N GLY A 124 -10.36 5.63 -23.55
CA GLY A 124 -9.69 5.39 -24.82
C GLY A 124 -8.19 5.71 -24.76
N CYS A 125 -7.59 5.68 -23.57
CA CYS A 125 -6.16 5.87 -23.42
C CYS A 125 -5.43 4.75 -24.17
N ARG A 126 -4.50 5.12 -25.08
CA ARG A 126 -3.70 4.14 -25.86
C ARG A 126 -2.93 3.19 -24.96
N ASP A 127 -2.44 3.71 -23.86
CA ASP A 127 -1.73 2.94 -22.84
C ASP A 127 -2.71 2.54 -21.74
N ASN A 128 -2.88 1.25 -21.53
CA ASN A 128 -3.60 0.73 -20.37
C ASN A 128 -3.00 1.30 -19.08
N TYR A 129 -3.79 1.31 -18.00
CA TYR A 129 -3.32 1.69 -16.68
C TYR A 129 -2.07 0.90 -16.31
N SER A 130 -1.04 1.60 -15.84
CA SER A 130 0.19 1.03 -15.29
C SER A 130 0.38 1.54 -13.87
N LYS A 131 0.46 0.62 -12.91
CA LYS A 131 0.59 0.96 -11.49
C LYS A 131 1.71 1.97 -11.24
N GLU A 132 2.92 1.70 -11.70
CA GLU A 132 4.09 2.54 -11.43
C GLU A 132 3.99 3.90 -12.13
N ARG A 133 3.69 3.90 -13.43
CA ARG A 133 3.61 5.12 -14.24
C ARG A 133 2.48 6.02 -13.78
N ASP A 134 1.28 5.46 -13.65
CA ASP A 134 0.08 6.27 -13.48
C ASP A 134 -0.13 6.64 -12.02
N ALA A 135 0.25 5.80 -11.04
CA ALA A 135 0.27 6.19 -9.64
C ALA A 135 1.18 7.42 -9.42
N LYS A 136 2.37 7.43 -10.02
CA LYS A 136 3.26 8.60 -9.98
C LYS A 136 2.61 9.84 -10.58
N ARG A 137 1.91 9.71 -11.71
CA ARG A 137 1.21 10.83 -12.37
C ARG A 137 0.01 11.33 -11.57
N ILE A 138 -0.72 10.43 -10.90
CA ILE A 138 -1.85 10.75 -10.04
C ILE A 138 -1.36 11.55 -8.83
N LEU A 139 -0.31 11.07 -8.17
CA LEU A 139 0.20 11.69 -6.93
C LEU A 139 1.11 12.90 -7.16
N SER A 140 1.58 13.13 -8.39
CA SER A 140 2.50 14.23 -8.68
C SER A 140 1.86 15.59 -8.39
N GLY A 141 2.46 16.32 -7.46
CA GLY A 141 1.99 17.65 -7.02
C GLY A 141 0.73 17.62 -6.14
N GLN A 142 0.31 16.44 -5.68
CA GLN A 142 -0.82 16.31 -4.75
C GLN A 142 -0.37 16.38 -3.29
N ASP A 143 -1.22 16.95 -2.44
CA ASP A 143 -1.14 16.77 -1.00
C ASP A 143 -1.59 15.33 -0.63
N LEU A 144 -0.92 14.69 0.31
CA LEU A 144 -1.30 13.36 0.79
C LEU A 144 -2.44 13.37 1.81
N ALA A 145 -2.81 14.52 2.35
CA ALA A 145 -3.85 14.64 3.36
C ALA A 145 -5.20 14.02 2.93
N PRO A 146 -5.71 14.18 1.69
CA PRO A 146 -6.93 13.51 1.27
C PRO A 146 -6.89 11.99 1.40
N SER A 147 -5.79 11.36 1.00
CA SER A 147 -5.61 9.90 1.16
C SER A 147 -5.49 9.48 2.61
N ILE A 148 -4.68 10.18 3.38
CA ILE A 148 -4.47 9.89 4.80
C ILE A 148 -5.78 9.99 5.59
N ASN A 149 -6.61 10.99 5.27
CA ASN A 149 -7.90 11.20 5.94
C ASN A 149 -8.97 10.18 5.52
N SER A 150 -8.87 9.62 4.32
CA SER A 150 -9.85 8.69 3.77
C SER A 150 -9.47 7.22 3.93
N CYS A 151 -8.20 6.93 4.27
CA CYS A 151 -7.64 5.59 4.31
C CYS A 151 -6.99 5.30 5.68
N PRO A 152 -7.72 4.73 6.65
CA PRO A 152 -7.21 4.39 7.97
C PRO A 152 -5.92 3.56 7.97
N GLU A 153 -5.78 2.61 7.06
CA GLU A 153 -4.57 1.78 6.95
C GLU A 153 -3.36 2.58 6.45
N LEU A 154 -3.57 3.50 5.50
CA LEU A 154 -2.52 4.44 5.09
C LEU A 154 -2.12 5.37 6.24
N LYS A 155 -3.10 5.91 6.97
CA LYS A 155 -2.84 6.75 8.16
C LYS A 155 -2.01 5.99 9.19
N ALA A 156 -2.36 4.74 9.48
CA ALA A 156 -1.62 3.90 10.42
C ALA A 156 -0.16 3.65 9.93
N PHE A 157 0.02 3.42 8.63
CA PHE A 157 1.34 3.24 8.01
C PHE A 157 2.20 4.50 8.10
N VAL A 158 1.64 5.66 7.74
CA VAL A 158 2.35 6.96 7.81
C VAL A 158 2.70 7.29 9.26
N ASN A 159 1.77 7.11 10.20
CA ASN A 159 2.03 7.34 11.63
C ASN A 159 3.12 6.41 12.18
N ARG A 160 3.23 5.18 11.68
CA ARG A 160 4.34 4.30 12.05
C ARG A 160 5.68 4.88 11.61
N ILE A 161 5.78 5.35 10.38
CA ILE A 161 7.00 6.00 9.86
C ILE A 161 7.32 7.24 10.68
N LEU A 162 6.34 8.14 10.88
CA LEU A 162 6.53 9.35 11.67
C LEU A 162 7.02 9.04 13.09
N GLY A 163 6.40 8.09 13.78
CA GLY A 163 6.79 7.68 15.12
C GLY A 163 8.23 7.15 15.20
N LEU A 164 8.64 6.35 14.22
CA LEU A 164 10.03 5.84 14.15
C LEU A 164 11.04 6.96 13.84
N CYS A 165 10.61 8.01 13.18
CA CYS A 165 11.43 9.17 12.84
C CYS A 165 11.42 10.29 13.91
N GLY A 166 10.71 10.10 15.02
CA GLY A 166 10.51 11.14 16.03
C GLY A 166 9.62 12.30 15.57
N GLY A 167 8.83 12.10 14.51
CA GLY A 167 7.89 13.07 13.98
C GLY A 167 6.56 13.12 14.75
N GLN A 168 5.81 14.19 14.54
CA GLN A 168 4.48 14.33 15.10
C GLN A 168 3.49 13.44 14.32
N LEU A 169 2.68 12.68 15.04
CA LEU A 169 1.61 11.85 14.44
C LEU A 169 0.48 12.74 13.90
N ILE A 170 -0.20 12.24 12.87
CA ILE A 170 -1.29 12.94 12.17
C ILE A 170 -2.61 12.19 12.30
#